data_ee98741a2b98de3d23341b4b3c6f4e77
#
_entry.id   ee98741a2b98de3d23341b4b3c6f4e77
#
_cell.length_a   1.000
_cell.length_b   1.000
_cell.length_c   1.000
_cell.angle_alpha   90.00
_cell.angle_beta   90.00
_cell.angle_gamma   90.00
#
_symmetry.space_group_name_H-M   'P 1'
#
loop_
_entity.id
_entity.type
_entity.pdbx_description
1 polymer ?
#
loop_
_entity_poly.entity_id
_entity_poly.type
_entity_poly.pdbx_seq_one_letter_code
_entity_poly.pdbx_strand_id
1 'polypeptide(L)'
;VELRDMRWGDGTPVTARDVEFTLEVGKHPLSGVASSDGYKRIIKLDVKDDRRFTMTIDRVTFDYNSIGLQLLPAHIEKPIFDANPAEYRNKTAYDTQSTNPGLAFGPYRLTEIVPGSRVVLEQNPTWTGEKPHFKRITVRIIENTAALETNLLSGSVDYVLGELGLSLD
;
A
#
# COMPACT_ATOMS: atom_id res chain seq x y z
N VAL A 1 19.39 3.66 7.91
CA VAL A 1 18.09 2.97 8.04
C VAL A 1 18.33 1.48 8.01
N GLU A 2 17.57 0.75 8.83
CA GLU A 2 17.54 -0.71 8.83
C GLU A 2 16.09 -1.18 8.70
N LEU A 3 15.82 -2.05 7.73
CA LEU A 3 14.53 -2.67 7.56
C LEU A 3 14.31 -3.73 8.64
N ARG A 4 13.12 -3.76 9.21
CA ARG A 4 12.69 -4.89 10.05
C ARG A 4 12.63 -6.16 9.20
N ASP A 5 12.61 -7.32 9.85
CA ASP A 5 12.34 -8.57 9.15
C ASP A 5 10.86 -8.61 8.74
N MET A 6 10.60 -8.26 7.48
CA MET A 6 9.27 -8.20 6.90
C MET A 6 9.24 -9.03 5.61
N ARG A 7 8.05 -9.53 5.29
CA ARG A 7 7.82 -10.28 4.06
C ARG A 7 6.58 -9.76 3.35
N TRP A 8 6.63 -9.80 2.04
CA TRP A 8 5.44 -9.71 1.22
C TRP A 8 4.52 -10.89 1.49
N GLY A 9 3.23 -10.77 1.20
CA GLY A 9 2.23 -11.80 1.50
C GLY A 9 2.39 -13.13 0.74
N ASP A 10 3.27 -13.17 -0.24
CA ASP A 10 3.71 -14.39 -0.94
C ASP A 10 4.94 -15.06 -0.27
N GLY A 11 5.47 -14.44 0.79
CA GLY A 11 6.64 -14.91 1.52
C GLY A 11 7.98 -14.31 1.05
N THR A 12 8.01 -13.57 -0.04
CA THR A 12 9.23 -12.89 -0.53
C THR A 12 9.71 -11.87 0.51
N PRO A 13 11.01 -11.86 0.87
CA PRO A 13 11.53 -10.86 1.80
C PRO A 13 11.40 -9.43 1.26
N VAL A 14 11.03 -8.49 2.13
CA VAL A 14 11.12 -7.05 1.84
C VAL A 14 12.58 -6.63 1.99
N THR A 15 13.15 -6.06 0.95
CA THR A 15 14.58 -5.73 0.90
C THR A 15 14.85 -4.30 0.44
N ALA A 16 16.11 -3.89 0.48
CA ALA A 16 16.55 -2.61 -0.06
C ALA A 16 16.25 -2.46 -1.56
N ARG A 17 16.10 -3.57 -2.31
CA ARG A 17 15.68 -3.54 -3.73
C ARG A 17 14.27 -2.95 -3.90
N ASP A 18 13.37 -3.23 -2.96
CA ASP A 18 12.02 -2.65 -2.98
C ASP A 18 12.10 -1.14 -2.74
N VAL A 19 13.03 -0.68 -1.87
CA VAL A 19 13.28 0.74 -1.63
C VAL A 19 13.86 1.42 -2.86
N GLU A 20 14.89 0.81 -3.50
CA GLU A 20 15.49 1.31 -4.75
C GLU A 20 14.44 1.46 -5.84
N PHE A 21 13.67 0.41 -6.07
CA PHE A 21 12.61 0.41 -7.08
C PHE A 21 11.52 1.44 -6.77
N THR A 22 11.11 1.55 -5.51
CA THR A 22 10.13 2.57 -5.09
C THR A 22 10.61 3.98 -5.39
N LEU A 23 11.90 4.27 -5.15
CA LEU A 23 12.50 5.56 -5.48
C LEU A 23 12.65 5.78 -6.99
N GLU A 24 12.97 4.73 -7.74
CA GLU A 24 13.03 4.77 -9.19
C GLU A 24 11.67 5.18 -9.78
N VAL A 25 10.60 4.49 -9.40
CA VAL A 25 9.23 4.82 -9.84
C VAL A 25 8.81 6.21 -9.38
N GLY A 26 9.04 6.54 -8.09
CA GLY A 26 8.62 7.81 -7.50
C GLY A 26 9.28 9.04 -8.11
N LYS A 27 10.49 8.89 -8.67
CA LYS A 27 11.24 9.96 -9.34
C LYS A 27 11.06 9.99 -10.85
N HIS A 28 10.57 8.92 -11.44
CA HIS A 28 10.50 8.79 -12.90
C HIS A 28 9.42 9.73 -13.49
N PRO A 29 9.76 10.56 -14.49
CA PRO A 29 8.84 11.59 -14.99
C PRO A 29 7.59 11.02 -15.67
N LEU A 30 7.64 9.80 -16.15
CA LEU A 30 6.53 9.14 -16.87
C LEU A 30 5.74 8.14 -16.01
N SER A 31 6.13 7.92 -14.74
CA SER A 31 5.47 6.92 -13.87
C SER A 31 4.03 7.29 -13.49
N GLY A 32 3.63 8.54 -13.68
CA GLY A 32 2.30 9.02 -13.32
C GLY A 32 2.05 9.16 -11.81
N VAL A 33 3.10 9.14 -10.98
CA VAL A 33 2.99 9.41 -9.54
C VAL A 33 2.48 10.83 -9.32
N ALA A 34 1.39 10.97 -8.55
CA ALA A 34 0.68 12.24 -8.36
C ALA A 34 1.55 13.33 -7.68
N SER A 35 2.46 12.92 -6.78
CA SER A 35 3.43 13.82 -6.15
C SER A 35 4.77 13.15 -6.04
N SER A 36 5.76 13.66 -6.76
CA SER A 36 7.14 13.17 -6.73
C SER A 36 8.03 13.89 -5.71
N ASP A 37 7.50 14.91 -5.02
CA ASP A 37 8.31 15.79 -4.18
C ASP A 37 8.97 15.08 -3.00
N GLY A 38 8.23 14.20 -2.33
CA GLY A 38 8.77 13.37 -1.26
C GLY A 38 9.93 12.47 -1.72
N TYR A 39 9.80 11.88 -2.91
CA TYR A 39 10.85 11.03 -3.49
C TYR A 39 12.07 11.82 -3.94
N LYS A 40 11.88 13.02 -4.51
CA LYS A 40 12.96 13.90 -4.97
C LYS A 40 13.81 14.44 -3.82
N ARG A 41 13.24 14.57 -2.62
CA ARG A 41 13.99 14.95 -1.42
C ARG A 41 15.09 13.95 -1.05
N ILE A 42 14.95 12.69 -1.44
CA ILE A 42 15.97 11.66 -1.25
C ILE A 42 16.93 11.74 -2.43
N ILE A 43 18.03 12.46 -2.28
CA ILE A 43 18.99 12.72 -3.36
C ILE A 43 19.96 11.57 -3.61
N LYS A 44 20.18 10.70 -2.61
CA LYS A 44 21.06 9.54 -2.72
C LYS A 44 20.56 8.40 -1.86
N LEU A 45 20.69 7.17 -2.36
CA LEU A 45 20.51 5.93 -1.64
C LEU A 45 21.79 5.10 -1.73
N ASP A 46 22.43 4.80 -0.60
CA ASP A 46 23.60 3.95 -0.51
C ASP A 46 23.18 2.63 0.16
N VAL A 47 23.01 1.59 -0.61
CA VAL A 47 22.67 0.24 -0.11
C VAL A 47 23.93 -0.45 0.41
N LYS A 48 23.88 -0.93 1.66
CA LYS A 48 24.96 -1.70 2.29
C LYS A 48 24.73 -3.21 2.16
N ASP A 49 23.50 -3.62 2.35
CA ASP A 49 23.03 -5.00 2.18
C ASP A 49 21.49 -5.02 2.00
N ASP A 50 20.90 -6.19 1.92
CA ASP A 50 19.46 -6.35 1.68
C ASP A 50 18.56 -5.62 2.67
N ARG A 51 19.04 -5.27 3.85
CA ARG A 51 18.24 -4.64 4.91
C ARG A 51 18.77 -3.28 5.39
N ARG A 52 20.02 -2.95 5.08
CA ARG A 52 20.65 -1.72 5.57
C ARG A 52 21.02 -0.80 4.43
N PHE A 53 20.62 0.44 4.55
CA PHE A 53 20.91 1.49 3.58
C PHE A 53 20.95 2.87 4.23
N THR A 54 21.57 3.81 3.55
CA THR A 54 21.59 5.22 3.95
C THR A 54 20.87 6.03 2.89
N MET A 55 19.88 6.81 3.31
CA MET A 55 19.24 7.82 2.47
C MET A 55 19.81 9.19 2.80
N THR A 56 20.30 9.90 1.79
CA THR A 56 20.69 11.31 1.91
C THR A 56 19.55 12.17 1.40
N ILE A 57 19.11 13.12 2.21
CA ILE A 57 18.04 14.07 1.88
C ILE A 57 18.63 15.42 1.49
N ASP A 58 17.90 16.18 0.68
CA ASP A 58 18.32 17.50 0.16
C ASP A 58 18.48 18.56 1.27
N ARG A 59 17.64 18.50 2.31
CA ARG A 59 17.63 19.42 3.44
C ARG A 59 17.01 18.78 4.68
N VAL A 60 17.45 19.22 5.84
CA VAL A 60 16.87 18.83 7.13
C VAL A 60 15.58 19.61 7.34
N THR A 61 14.49 18.89 7.61
CA THR A 61 13.19 19.43 7.98
C THR A 61 12.73 18.80 9.29
N PHE A 62 11.70 19.35 9.96
CA PHE A 62 11.23 18.83 11.25
C PHE A 62 10.78 17.36 11.14
N ASP A 63 10.33 16.92 9.96
CA ASP A 63 9.83 15.58 9.65
C ASP A 63 10.88 14.64 9.01
N TYR A 64 12.17 14.99 9.10
CA TYR A 64 13.26 14.26 8.44
C TYR A 64 13.31 12.76 8.77
N ASN A 65 12.84 12.36 9.95
CA ASN A 65 12.79 10.98 10.42
C ASN A 65 11.44 10.28 10.13
N SER A 66 10.49 11.00 9.53
CA SER A 66 9.14 10.51 9.20
C SER A 66 8.89 10.43 7.70
N ILE A 67 9.96 10.38 6.89
CA ILE A 67 9.85 10.20 5.45
C ILE A 67 9.30 8.80 5.19
N GLY A 68 7.97 8.72 5.04
CA GLY A 68 7.27 7.48 4.69
C GLY A 68 7.41 7.18 3.20
N LEU A 69 7.92 6.01 2.88
CA LEU A 69 7.85 5.46 1.52
C LEU A 69 6.80 4.35 1.52
N GLN A 70 5.85 4.45 0.61
CA GLN A 70 4.98 3.32 0.31
C GLN A 70 5.76 2.37 -0.60
N LEU A 71 6.29 1.31 -0.01
CA LEU A 71 7.13 0.36 -0.76
C LEU A 71 6.32 -0.35 -1.84
N LEU A 72 6.97 -0.53 -2.98
CA LEU A 72 6.47 -1.32 -4.10
C LEU A 72 7.22 -2.67 -4.15
N PRO A 73 6.53 -3.81 -4.38
CA PRO A 73 7.16 -5.11 -4.50
C PRO A 73 7.95 -5.20 -5.81
N ALA A 74 9.25 -4.99 -5.74
CA ALA A 74 10.12 -4.97 -6.92
C ALA A 74 10.04 -6.28 -7.73
N HIS A 75 9.87 -7.42 -7.06
CA HIS A 75 9.76 -8.72 -7.72
C HIS A 75 8.50 -8.89 -8.60
N ILE A 76 7.45 -8.08 -8.36
CA ILE A 76 6.21 -8.09 -9.13
C ILE A 76 6.13 -6.88 -10.06
N GLU A 77 6.36 -5.69 -9.50
CA GLU A 77 6.08 -4.43 -10.19
C GLU A 77 7.20 -3.99 -11.15
N LYS A 78 8.46 -4.35 -10.84
CA LYS A 78 9.59 -3.91 -11.68
C LYS A 78 9.51 -4.40 -13.12
N PRO A 79 9.18 -5.66 -13.42
CA PRO A 79 9.02 -6.10 -14.81
C PRO A 79 7.92 -5.33 -15.57
N ILE A 80 6.84 -4.93 -14.88
CA ILE A 80 5.74 -4.16 -15.47
C ILE A 80 6.21 -2.74 -15.78
N PHE A 81 6.93 -2.13 -14.84
CA PHE A 81 7.48 -0.79 -15.00
C PHE A 81 8.53 -0.72 -16.11
N ASP A 82 9.48 -1.64 -16.12
CA ASP A 82 10.56 -1.71 -17.11
C ASP A 82 10.02 -1.91 -18.55
N ALA A 83 8.89 -2.63 -18.68
CA ALA A 83 8.27 -2.85 -19.99
C ALA A 83 7.72 -1.55 -20.60
N ASN A 84 7.09 -0.68 -19.83
CA ASN A 84 6.62 0.62 -20.29
C ASN A 84 6.31 1.58 -19.12
N PRO A 85 7.26 2.42 -18.71
CA PRO A 85 7.05 3.37 -17.61
C PRO A 85 5.90 4.35 -17.81
N ALA A 86 5.59 4.73 -19.05
CA ALA A 86 4.52 5.69 -19.37
C ALA A 86 3.12 5.09 -19.14
N GLU A 87 2.99 3.79 -19.33
CA GLU A 87 1.73 3.05 -19.14
C GLU A 87 1.60 2.45 -17.74
N TYR A 88 2.68 2.49 -16.95
CA TYR A 88 2.76 1.83 -15.64
C TYR A 88 1.60 2.20 -14.73
N ARG A 89 1.24 3.49 -14.64
CA ARG A 89 0.13 3.98 -13.83
C ARG A 89 -1.18 3.22 -14.02
N ASN A 90 -1.44 2.75 -15.25
CA ASN A 90 -2.69 2.08 -15.63
C ASN A 90 -2.56 0.55 -15.72
N LYS A 91 -1.38 0.02 -15.43
CA LYS A 91 -1.05 -1.41 -15.60
C LYS A 91 -0.36 -2.03 -14.40
N THR A 92 -0.39 -1.37 -13.25
CA THR A 92 0.20 -1.92 -12.03
C THR A 92 -0.43 -3.28 -11.68
N ALA A 93 0.31 -4.13 -10.99
CA ALA A 93 -0.28 -5.35 -10.45
C ALA A 93 -1.37 -5.05 -9.40
N TYR A 94 -1.31 -3.90 -8.74
CA TYR A 94 -2.39 -3.43 -7.85
C TYR A 94 -3.72 -3.27 -8.58
N ASP A 95 -3.70 -2.87 -9.87
CA ASP A 95 -4.91 -2.72 -10.69
C ASP A 95 -5.29 -4.03 -11.39
N THR A 96 -4.31 -4.78 -11.89
CA THR A 96 -4.56 -5.95 -12.76
C THR A 96 -4.61 -7.28 -12.00
N GLN A 97 -4.00 -7.34 -10.81
CA GLN A 97 -3.87 -8.54 -9.97
C GLN A 97 -4.11 -8.20 -8.49
N SER A 98 -5.11 -7.40 -8.20
CA SER A 98 -5.30 -6.75 -6.88
C SER A 98 -5.32 -7.72 -5.68
N THR A 99 -5.70 -8.99 -5.89
CA THR A 99 -5.70 -10.04 -4.86
C THR A 99 -4.39 -10.83 -4.78
N ASN A 100 -3.37 -10.47 -5.58
CA ASN A 100 -2.07 -11.12 -5.51
C ASN A 100 -1.45 -10.88 -4.11
N PRO A 101 -1.16 -11.94 -3.34
CA PRO A 101 -0.65 -11.79 -1.98
C PRO A 101 0.67 -11.04 -1.91
N GLY A 102 1.51 -11.13 -2.95
CA GLY A 102 2.80 -10.44 -3.03
C GLY A 102 2.71 -8.90 -3.07
N LEU A 103 1.51 -8.33 -3.19
CA LEU A 103 1.30 -6.87 -3.13
C LEU A 103 1.12 -6.34 -1.71
N ALA A 104 0.97 -7.21 -0.71
CA ALA A 104 0.72 -6.83 0.68
C ALA A 104 1.93 -7.16 1.57
N PHE A 105 2.32 -6.23 2.44
CA PHE A 105 3.31 -6.47 3.50
C PHE A 105 2.84 -6.02 4.89
N GLY A 106 1.55 -5.65 5.00
CA GLY A 106 0.89 -5.25 6.24
C GLY A 106 0.18 -6.41 6.94
N PRO A 107 -0.55 -6.11 8.04
CA PRO A 107 -1.28 -7.11 8.83
C PRO A 107 -2.43 -7.78 8.09
N TYR A 108 -2.95 -7.16 7.05
CA TYR A 108 -4.01 -7.67 6.20
C TYR A 108 -3.60 -7.69 4.73
N ARG A 109 -4.19 -8.62 3.99
CA ARG A 109 -4.09 -8.70 2.53
C ARG A 109 -5.48 -8.73 1.92
N LEU A 110 -5.58 -8.20 0.72
CA LEU A 110 -6.80 -8.24 -0.08
C LEU A 110 -7.03 -9.65 -0.63
N THR A 111 -8.21 -10.22 -0.41
CA THR A 111 -8.57 -11.57 -0.88
C THR A 111 -9.72 -11.60 -1.86
N GLU A 112 -10.57 -10.56 -1.84
CA GLU A 112 -11.70 -10.46 -2.76
C GLU A 112 -12.02 -9.00 -3.07
N ILE A 113 -12.35 -8.72 -4.34
CA ILE A 113 -12.97 -7.46 -4.78
C ILE A 113 -14.20 -7.81 -5.61
N VAL A 114 -15.33 -7.25 -5.23
CA VAL A 114 -16.54 -7.21 -6.06
C VAL A 114 -16.81 -5.75 -6.38
N PRO A 115 -16.53 -5.30 -7.63
CA PRO A 115 -16.65 -3.91 -8.00
C PRO A 115 -18.03 -3.33 -7.66
N GLY A 116 -18.05 -2.12 -7.08
CA GLY A 116 -19.28 -1.45 -6.65
C GLY A 116 -20.01 -2.09 -5.48
N SER A 117 -19.49 -3.16 -4.87
CA SER A 117 -20.19 -3.92 -3.81
C SER A 117 -19.34 -4.07 -2.55
N ARG A 118 -18.22 -4.77 -2.64
CA ARG A 118 -17.40 -5.06 -1.44
C ARG A 118 -15.95 -5.34 -1.75
N VAL A 119 -15.15 -5.15 -0.74
CA VAL A 119 -13.74 -5.55 -0.67
C VAL A 119 -13.56 -6.41 0.58
N VAL A 120 -12.83 -7.52 0.48
CA VAL A 120 -12.56 -8.41 1.61
C VAL A 120 -11.06 -8.44 1.90
N LEU A 121 -10.73 -8.20 3.14
CA LEU A 121 -9.37 -8.28 3.68
C LEU A 121 -9.31 -9.44 4.67
N GLU A 122 -8.25 -10.24 4.61
CA GLU A 122 -7.94 -11.30 5.57
C GLU A 122 -6.56 -11.09 6.20
N GLN A 123 -6.36 -11.70 7.36
CA GLN A 123 -5.05 -11.65 8.01
C GLN A 123 -3.96 -12.12 7.05
N ASN A 124 -2.88 -11.36 7.01
CA ASN A 124 -1.71 -11.73 6.22
C ASN A 124 -0.86 -12.74 7.03
N PRO A 125 -0.72 -14.00 6.59
CA PRO A 125 0.02 -15.02 7.33
C PRO A 125 1.53 -14.75 7.41
N THR A 126 2.06 -13.89 6.54
CA THR A 126 3.48 -13.52 6.56
C THR A 126 3.78 -12.29 7.43
N TRP A 127 2.74 -11.69 8.03
CA TRP A 127 2.90 -10.55 8.92
C TRP A 127 3.64 -10.91 10.19
N THR A 128 4.73 -10.19 10.49
CA THR A 128 5.61 -10.43 11.63
C THR A 128 5.40 -9.45 12.80
N GLY A 129 4.49 -8.49 12.63
CA GLY A 129 4.15 -7.52 13.69
C GLY A 129 3.10 -8.04 14.66
N GLU A 130 2.48 -7.13 15.41
CA GLU A 130 1.40 -7.46 16.32
C GLU A 130 0.23 -8.12 15.58
N LYS A 131 -0.26 -9.24 16.13
CA LYS A 131 -1.35 -10.01 15.52
C LYS A 131 -2.63 -9.17 15.46
N PRO A 132 -3.21 -8.99 14.27
CA PRO A 132 -4.44 -8.23 14.12
C PRO A 132 -5.63 -8.93 14.81
N HIS A 133 -6.52 -8.14 15.41
CA HIS A 133 -7.67 -8.68 16.15
C HIS A 133 -8.69 -9.38 15.25
N PHE A 134 -9.04 -8.76 14.13
CA PHE A 134 -10.04 -9.30 13.22
C PHE A 134 -9.41 -10.32 12.28
N LYS A 135 -10.04 -11.47 12.10
CA LYS A 135 -9.61 -12.47 11.12
C LYS A 135 -9.92 -12.02 9.70
N ARG A 136 -11.02 -11.30 9.55
CA ARG A 136 -11.56 -10.82 8.28
C ARG A 136 -12.19 -9.44 8.48
N ILE A 137 -11.99 -8.55 7.50
CA ILE A 137 -12.63 -7.25 7.40
C ILE A 137 -13.34 -7.21 6.06
N THR A 138 -14.65 -6.95 6.07
CA THR A 138 -15.44 -6.77 4.84
C THR A 138 -15.79 -5.29 4.73
N VAL A 139 -15.26 -4.60 3.74
CA VAL A 139 -15.65 -3.22 3.41
C VAL A 139 -16.77 -3.28 2.39
N ARG A 140 -17.96 -2.83 2.74
CA ARG A 140 -19.13 -2.75 1.85
C ARG A 140 -19.27 -1.35 1.30
N ILE A 141 -19.57 -1.26 -0.01
CA ILE A 141 -19.85 0.01 -0.68
C ILE A 141 -21.38 0.17 -0.68
N ILE A 142 -21.86 1.19 0.01
CA ILE A 142 -23.29 1.49 0.15
C ILE A 142 -23.48 2.95 -0.23
N GLU A 143 -24.10 3.19 -1.37
CA GLU A 143 -24.22 4.54 -1.96
C GLU A 143 -25.37 5.36 -1.37
N ASN A 144 -26.35 4.69 -0.75
CA ASN A 144 -27.57 5.32 -0.24
C ASN A 144 -27.53 5.42 1.27
N THR A 145 -27.71 6.63 1.83
CA THR A 145 -27.65 6.91 3.27
C THR A 145 -28.73 6.13 4.05
N ALA A 146 -29.97 6.06 3.55
CA ALA A 146 -31.03 5.31 4.23
C ALA A 146 -30.77 3.79 4.28
N ALA A 147 -30.14 3.25 3.21
CA ALA A 147 -29.67 1.88 3.21
C ALA A 147 -28.49 1.67 4.18
N LEU A 148 -27.57 2.65 4.29
CA LEU A 148 -26.47 2.61 5.25
C LEU A 148 -27.00 2.59 6.69
N GLU A 149 -27.94 3.46 7.04
CA GLU A 149 -28.60 3.50 8.35
C GLU A 149 -29.30 2.18 8.68
N THR A 150 -30.08 1.64 7.74
CA THR A 150 -30.75 0.35 7.91
C THR A 150 -29.75 -0.78 8.18
N ASN A 151 -28.63 -0.81 7.44
CA ASN A 151 -27.59 -1.82 7.63
C ASN A 151 -26.86 -1.65 8.97
N LEU A 152 -26.65 -0.42 9.43
CA LEU A 152 -26.07 -0.13 10.74
C LEU A 152 -27.01 -0.56 11.88
N LEU A 153 -28.29 -0.14 11.81
CA LEU A 153 -29.30 -0.49 12.81
C LEU A 153 -29.57 -2.00 12.90
N SER A 154 -29.50 -2.70 11.78
CA SER A 154 -29.66 -4.16 11.76
C SER A 154 -28.41 -4.93 12.21
N GLY A 155 -27.29 -4.25 12.44
CA GLY A 155 -26.01 -4.87 12.78
C GLY A 155 -25.35 -5.61 11.62
N SER A 156 -25.77 -5.36 10.37
CA SER A 156 -25.07 -5.90 9.18
C SER A 156 -23.85 -5.08 8.79
N VAL A 157 -23.68 -3.89 9.37
CA VAL A 157 -22.50 -3.03 9.31
C VAL A 157 -22.13 -2.68 10.74
N ASP A 158 -20.87 -2.90 11.12
CA ASP A 158 -20.37 -2.64 12.46
C ASP A 158 -19.82 -1.21 12.61
N TYR A 159 -19.33 -0.64 11.52
CA TYR A 159 -18.67 0.64 11.52
C TYR A 159 -18.77 1.35 10.17
N VAL A 160 -18.98 2.66 10.18
CA VAL A 160 -19.06 3.50 8.97
C VAL A 160 -17.74 4.23 8.78
N LEU A 161 -17.12 4.06 7.60
CA LEU A 161 -15.92 4.77 7.17
C LEU A 161 -16.30 5.87 6.16
N GLY A 162 -15.70 7.02 6.28
CA GLY A 162 -15.81 8.11 5.30
C GLY A 162 -16.36 9.41 5.88
N GLU A 163 -16.16 10.49 5.12
CA GLU A 163 -16.60 11.85 5.49
C GLU A 163 -18.10 12.08 5.27
N LEU A 164 -18.74 11.29 4.43
CA LEU A 164 -20.18 11.27 4.20
C LEU A 164 -20.86 10.43 5.28
N GLY A 165 -20.64 10.82 6.52
CA GLY A 165 -21.29 10.18 7.67
C GLY A 165 -22.81 10.25 7.60
N LEU A 166 -23.47 9.54 8.53
CA LEU A 166 -24.90 9.64 8.75
C LEU A 166 -25.27 11.10 9.04
N SER A 167 -26.31 11.61 8.41
CA SER A 167 -26.91 12.89 8.80
C SER A 167 -27.44 12.77 10.23
N LEU A 168 -27.24 13.79 11.04
CA LEU A 168 -27.78 13.87 12.41
C LEU A 168 -29.16 14.57 12.45
N ASP A 169 -29.87 14.59 11.32
CA ASP A 169 -31.21 15.20 11.22
C ASP A 169 -32.27 14.34 11.93
#